data_e83a4be0d7b68dbb809da8d99bfdb860
#
_entry.id   e83a4be0d7b68dbb809da8d99bfdb860
#
_cell.length_a   1.000
_cell.length_b   1.000
_cell.length_c   1.000
_cell.angle_alpha   90.00
_cell.angle_beta   90.00
_cell.angle_gamma   90.00
#
_symmetry.space_group_name_H-M   'P 1'
#
loop_
_entity.id
_entity.type
_entity.pdbx_description
1 polymer ?
#
loop_
_entity_poly.entity_id
_entity_poly.type
_entity_poly.pdbx_seq_one_letter_code
_entity_poly.pdbx_strand_id
1 'polypeptide(L)'
;MWRSAVEKDITIKVHIDEDEATTTVRTVLDLMGDHFEAKGRARRNPVDDSMPVVGEELALARALNGLQMKVMEAAQDKIARYLSL
;
A
#
# COMPACT_ATOMS: atom_id res chain seq x y z
N MET A 1 12.64 -24.67 -25.78
CA MET A 1 12.04 -23.40 -25.48
C MET A 1 12.76 -22.70 -24.36
N TRP A 2 12.91 -21.42 -24.51
CA TRP A 2 13.55 -20.64 -23.50
C TRP A 2 12.91 -19.27 -23.48
N ARG A 3 13.25 -18.48 -22.54
CA ARG A 3 12.77 -17.14 -22.51
C ARG A 3 13.79 -16.21 -21.89
N SER A 4 13.70 -14.97 -22.27
CA SER A 4 14.56 -13.95 -21.72
C SER A 4 14.18 -13.65 -20.30
N ALA A 5 15.17 -13.33 -19.50
CA ALA A 5 14.93 -12.75 -18.19
C ALA A 5 14.47 -11.31 -18.39
N VAL A 6 13.51 -10.89 -17.59
CA VAL A 6 13.00 -9.53 -17.60
C VAL A 6 13.13 -8.96 -16.21
N GLU A 7 13.76 -7.81 -16.08
CA GLU A 7 13.85 -7.10 -14.82
C GLU A 7 13.07 -5.81 -14.95
N LYS A 8 12.41 -5.46 -13.88
CA LYS A 8 11.56 -4.29 -13.88
C LYS A 8 11.49 -3.70 -12.47
N ASP A 9 11.61 -2.40 -12.39
CA ASP A 9 11.44 -1.69 -11.13
C ASP A 9 10.09 -0.99 -11.14
N ILE A 10 9.39 -1.06 -10.01
CA ILE A 10 8.16 -0.30 -9.84
C ILE A 10 8.29 0.56 -8.60
N THR A 11 7.50 1.61 -8.54
CA THR A 11 7.57 2.56 -7.45
C THR A 11 6.22 2.69 -6.78
N ILE A 12 6.22 2.63 -5.47
CA ILE A 12 5.05 2.95 -4.66
C ILE A 12 5.27 4.34 -4.10
N LYS A 13 4.39 5.28 -4.41
CA LYS A 13 4.43 6.60 -3.82
C LYS A 13 3.81 6.54 -2.43
N VAL A 14 4.47 7.17 -1.50
CA VAL A 14 4.00 7.24 -0.12
C VAL A 14 3.88 8.71 0.27
N HIS A 15 2.71 9.10 0.71
CA HIS A 15 2.46 10.44 1.21
C HIS A 15 2.07 10.35 2.68
N ILE A 16 2.77 11.10 3.53
CA ILE A 16 2.54 11.10 4.97
C ILE A 16 1.99 12.46 5.38
N ASP A 17 0.88 12.43 6.11
CA ASP A 17 0.25 13.62 6.62
C ASP A 17 0.07 13.43 8.13
N GLU A 18 0.64 14.34 8.91
CA GLU A 18 0.62 14.23 10.37
C GLU A 18 0.04 15.47 11.01
N ASP A 19 -0.77 15.27 12.02
CA ASP A 19 -1.16 16.33 12.94
C ASP A 19 -0.83 15.89 14.37
N GLU A 20 -1.31 16.61 15.38
CA GLU A 20 -0.97 16.31 16.76
C GLU A 20 -1.51 14.96 17.24
N ALA A 21 -2.57 14.48 16.64
CA ALA A 21 -3.28 13.30 17.11
C ALA A 21 -3.16 12.10 16.17
N THR A 22 -2.94 12.32 14.89
CA THR A 22 -3.09 11.27 13.89
C THR A 22 -2.03 11.37 12.82
N THR A 23 -1.51 10.22 12.42
CA THR A 23 -0.68 10.09 11.22
C THR A 23 -1.48 9.32 10.18
N THR A 24 -1.58 9.87 8.99
CA THR A 24 -2.24 9.22 7.86
C THR A 24 -1.23 9.03 6.75
N VAL A 25 -1.17 7.83 6.21
CA VAL A 25 -0.29 7.50 5.09
C VAL A 25 -1.15 7.07 3.92
N ARG A 26 -0.87 7.64 2.77
CA ARG A 26 -1.51 7.22 1.52
C ARG A 26 -0.45 6.62 0.62
N THR A 27 -0.74 5.43 0.09
CA THR A 27 0.12 4.76 -0.87
C THR A 27 -0.57 4.72 -2.22
N VAL A 28 0.22 4.90 -3.28
CA VAL A 28 -0.27 4.90 -4.65
C VAL A 28 0.66 4.05 -5.50
N LEU A 29 0.10 3.14 -6.25
CA LEU A 29 0.85 2.28 -7.17
C LEU A 29 0.13 2.21 -8.51
N ASP A 30 0.87 2.47 -9.58
CA ASP A 30 0.40 2.22 -10.93
C ASP A 30 1.20 1.06 -11.50
N LEU A 31 0.53 0.02 -11.95
CA LEU A 31 1.17 -1.19 -12.42
C LEU A 31 0.41 -1.75 -13.62
N MET A 32 1.07 -1.72 -14.78
CA MET A 32 0.52 -2.33 -16.01
C MET A 32 -0.90 -1.89 -16.31
N GLY A 33 -1.17 -0.60 -16.17
CA GLY A 33 -2.48 -0.03 -16.45
C GLY A 33 -3.46 -0.04 -15.29
N ASP A 34 -3.17 -0.76 -14.23
CA ASP A 34 -3.99 -0.73 -13.01
C ASP A 34 -3.48 0.35 -12.07
N HIS A 35 -4.40 0.99 -11.39
CA HIS A 35 -4.10 2.03 -10.40
C HIS A 35 -4.62 1.57 -9.04
N PHE A 36 -3.75 1.59 -8.04
CA PHE A 36 -4.11 1.17 -6.69
C PHE A 36 -3.79 2.28 -5.70
N GLU A 37 -4.68 2.52 -4.78
CA GLU A 37 -4.44 3.43 -3.66
C GLU A 37 -4.94 2.80 -2.37
N ALA A 38 -4.24 3.07 -1.30
CA ALA A 38 -4.66 2.62 0.03
C ALA A 38 -4.18 3.61 1.08
N LYS A 39 -4.92 3.70 2.15
CA LYS A 39 -4.58 4.56 3.28
C LYS A 39 -4.41 3.75 4.54
N GLY A 40 -3.50 4.20 5.39
CA GLY A 40 -3.32 3.66 6.71
C GLY A 40 -3.29 4.82 7.70
N ARG A 41 -3.74 4.57 8.90
CA ARG A 41 -3.84 5.59 9.92
C ARG A 41 -3.35 5.04 11.25
N ALA A 42 -2.65 5.88 12.00
CA ALA A 42 -2.27 5.60 13.37
C ALA A 42 -2.66 6.79 14.22
N ARG A 43 -3.32 6.51 15.33
CA ARG A 43 -3.74 7.54 16.25
C ARG A 43 -2.86 7.50 17.49
N ARG A 44 -2.38 8.66 17.91
CA ARG A 44 -1.60 8.74 19.14
C ARG A 44 -2.54 8.71 20.33
N ASN A 45 -2.19 7.94 21.35
CA ASN A 45 -2.90 7.97 22.62
C ASN A 45 -2.52 9.28 23.32
N PRO A 46 -3.49 10.11 23.75
CA PRO A 46 -3.18 11.40 24.35
C PRO A 46 -2.33 11.35 25.61
N VAL A 47 -2.30 10.21 26.31
CA VAL A 47 -1.50 10.07 27.54
C VAL A 47 -0.09 9.56 27.26
N ASP A 48 0.22 9.18 26.03
CA ASP A 48 1.54 8.69 25.67
C ASP A 48 2.42 9.83 25.21
N ASP A 49 3.73 9.66 25.36
CA ASP A 49 4.68 10.60 24.79
C ASP A 49 4.60 10.54 23.27
N SER A 50 4.93 11.67 22.65
CA SER A 50 4.93 11.73 21.21
C SER A 50 6.05 10.86 20.64
N MET A 51 5.70 9.92 19.78
CA MET A 51 6.62 9.05 19.07
C MET A 51 6.32 9.07 17.58
N PRO A 52 6.71 10.14 16.87
CA PRO A 52 6.35 10.29 15.46
C PRO A 52 6.79 9.13 14.57
N VAL A 53 7.98 8.58 14.85
CA VAL A 53 8.50 7.45 14.05
C VAL A 53 7.60 6.24 14.16
N VAL A 54 7.11 5.93 15.37
CA VAL A 54 6.22 4.79 15.58
C VAL A 54 4.90 5.01 14.87
N GLY A 55 4.35 6.22 14.95
CA GLY A 55 3.10 6.55 14.25
C GLY A 55 3.24 6.40 12.75
N GLU A 56 4.36 6.88 12.19
CA GLU A 56 4.63 6.77 10.76
C GLU A 56 4.76 5.31 10.34
N GLU A 57 5.51 4.52 11.11
CA GLU A 57 5.70 3.11 10.79
C GLU A 57 4.39 2.33 10.83
N LEU A 58 3.56 2.56 11.85
CA LEU A 58 2.28 1.89 11.96
C LEU A 58 1.33 2.29 10.83
N ALA A 59 1.24 3.58 10.55
CA ALA A 59 0.37 4.07 9.48
C ALA A 59 0.83 3.57 8.12
N LEU A 60 2.14 3.57 7.90
CA LEU A 60 2.71 3.04 6.66
C LEU A 60 2.41 1.55 6.52
N ALA A 61 2.63 0.78 7.57
CA ALA A 61 2.38 -0.66 7.54
C ALA A 61 0.91 -0.96 7.21
N ARG A 62 -0.01 -0.19 7.80
CA ARG A 62 -1.44 -0.34 7.53
C ARG A 62 -1.79 0.03 6.10
N ALA A 63 -1.19 1.09 5.57
CA ALA A 63 -1.40 1.50 4.18
C ALA A 63 -0.88 0.44 3.21
N LEU A 64 0.32 -0.10 3.48
CA LEU A 64 0.90 -1.14 2.63
C LEU A 64 0.08 -2.43 2.68
N ASN A 65 -0.47 -2.76 3.85
CA ASN A 65 -1.35 -3.92 3.95
C ASN A 65 -2.60 -3.74 3.10
N GLY A 66 -3.21 -2.55 3.14
CA GLY A 66 -4.36 -2.24 2.29
C GLY A 66 -4.01 -2.29 0.81
N LEU A 67 -2.84 -1.77 0.45
CA LEU A 67 -2.38 -1.79 -0.93
C LEU A 67 -2.18 -3.23 -1.41
N GLN A 68 -1.54 -4.05 -0.58
CA GLN A 68 -1.30 -5.46 -0.88
C GLN A 68 -2.62 -6.20 -1.14
N MET A 69 -3.63 -5.95 -0.32
CA MET A 69 -4.93 -6.58 -0.50
C MET A 69 -5.57 -6.22 -1.83
N LYS A 70 -5.45 -4.97 -2.24
CA LYS A 70 -6.02 -4.51 -3.51
C LYS A 70 -5.30 -5.12 -4.71
N VAL A 71 -3.98 -5.22 -4.64
CA VAL A 71 -3.19 -5.85 -5.70
C VAL A 71 -3.55 -7.33 -5.81
N MET A 72 -3.66 -8.01 -4.67
CA MET A 72 -4.06 -9.41 -4.65
C MET A 72 -5.44 -9.62 -5.25
N GLU A 73 -6.39 -8.76 -4.89
CA GLU A 73 -7.75 -8.82 -5.41
C GLU A 73 -7.77 -8.64 -6.93
N ALA A 74 -6.99 -7.70 -7.45
CA ALA A 74 -6.90 -7.50 -8.89
C ALA A 74 -6.33 -8.74 -9.60
N ALA A 75 -5.32 -9.38 -8.99
CA ALA A 75 -4.75 -10.60 -9.55
C ALA A 75 -5.77 -11.73 -9.54
N GLN A 76 -6.50 -11.88 -8.44
CA GLN A 76 -7.52 -12.92 -8.32
C GLN A 76 -8.66 -12.71 -9.32
N ASP A 77 -9.06 -11.46 -9.53
CA ASP A 77 -10.10 -11.14 -10.52
C ASP A 77 -9.66 -11.52 -11.93
N LYS A 78 -8.40 -11.27 -12.26
CA LYS A 78 -7.86 -11.63 -13.59
C LYS A 78 -7.79 -13.13 -13.76
N ILE A 79 -7.38 -13.85 -12.72
CA ILE A 79 -7.32 -15.31 -12.74
C ILE A 79 -8.73 -15.87 -12.93
N ALA A 80 -9.70 -15.34 -12.19
CA ALA A 80 -11.09 -15.81 -12.29
C ALA A 80 -11.65 -15.60 -13.69
N ARG A 81 -11.37 -14.43 -14.29
CA ARG A 81 -11.82 -14.16 -15.66
C ARG A 81 -11.16 -15.08 -16.67
N TYR A 82 -9.88 -15.35 -16.49
CA TYR A 82 -9.16 -16.26 -17.36
C TYR A 82 -9.72 -17.67 -17.29
N LEU A 83 -10.02 -18.15 -16.07
CA LEU A 83 -10.52 -19.49 -15.87
C LEU A 83 -11.98 -19.66 -16.29
N SER A 84 -12.73 -18.57 -16.39
CA SER A 84 -14.12 -18.66 -16.81
C SER A 84 -14.29 -18.73 -18.32
N LEU A 85 -13.20 -18.65 -19.05
CA LEU A 85 -13.23 -18.80 -20.49
C LEU A 85 -13.31 -20.28 -20.87
#